data_59483e76dd6fd8d70103f0389a314ac2
#
_entry.id   59483e76dd6fd8d70103f0389a314ac2
#
_cell.length_a   1.000
_cell.length_b   1.000
_cell.length_c   1.000
_cell.angle_alpha   90.00
_cell.angle_beta   90.00
_cell.angle_gamma   90.00
#
_symmetry.space_group_name_H-M   'P 1'
#
loop_
_entity.id
_entity.type
_entity.pdbx_description
1 polymer ?
#
loop_
_entity_poly.entity_id
_entity_poly.type
_entity_poly.pdbx_seq_one_letter_code
_entity_poly.pdbx_strand_id
1 'polypeptide(L)'
;VNLEFIFSEFGSRSTANQPGSFTDEYRLDPTYSSVKKFFPEAKLTLYTDVPELAKNYSDVEVRLIDIDKSPFSKSNHRWGWHCCDYYEAKGLLESTADIAISVDSDLMFVSDEVRTILPITKRFGLCVPTNERQMVKVDGIYTRGNDGDYHLDEDESRGNLLTYDLWWCSFHTEDNRGRAWLSEFCRLMETNPKRAPLQMSRASWNTGIHPYSMPQQWGVGSGYIGCGNEIILHVGHVNVQDHYLQERI
;
A
#
# COMPACT_ATOMS: atom_id res chain seq x y z
N VAL A 1 -21.97 2.09 -6.58
CA VAL A 1 -20.70 2.59 -6.01
C VAL A 1 -19.70 2.67 -7.15
N ASN A 2 -19.22 3.87 -7.45
CA ASN A 2 -18.15 4.08 -8.40
C ASN A 2 -16.82 3.73 -7.67
N LEU A 3 -16.01 2.86 -8.27
CA LEU A 3 -14.83 2.27 -7.64
C LEU A 3 -13.59 2.50 -8.51
N GLU A 4 -12.49 2.93 -7.90
CA GLU A 4 -11.20 3.09 -8.56
C GLU A 4 -10.11 2.35 -7.79
N PHE A 5 -9.34 1.52 -8.50
CA PHE A 5 -8.09 0.95 -7.99
C PHE A 5 -6.90 1.74 -8.52
N ILE A 6 -5.97 2.02 -7.63
CA ILE A 6 -4.77 2.81 -7.88
C ILE A 6 -3.56 1.94 -7.66
N PHE A 7 -2.77 1.79 -8.71
CA PHE A 7 -1.50 1.10 -8.70
C PHE A 7 -0.37 2.12 -8.77
N SER A 8 0.74 1.80 -8.18
CA SER A 8 1.97 2.55 -8.35
C SER A 8 3.14 1.60 -8.63
N GLU A 9 3.95 1.91 -9.63
CA GLU A 9 5.15 1.12 -9.95
C GLU A 9 6.21 2.02 -10.55
N PHE A 10 7.39 2.03 -9.97
CA PHE A 10 8.49 2.91 -10.36
C PHE A 10 9.79 2.14 -10.61
N GLY A 11 10.58 2.59 -11.58
CA GLY A 11 11.72 1.86 -12.12
C GLY A 11 12.79 1.41 -11.12
N SER A 12 13.02 2.14 -10.02
CA SER A 12 14.01 1.73 -9.02
C SER A 12 13.54 0.57 -8.15
N ARG A 13 12.24 0.36 -8.02
CA ARG A 13 11.68 -0.79 -7.30
C ARG A 13 12.00 -2.10 -8.02
N SER A 14 12.08 -2.04 -9.36
CA SER A 14 12.44 -3.19 -10.21
C SER A 14 13.86 -3.67 -10.04
N THR A 15 14.76 -2.78 -9.67
CA THR A 15 16.19 -3.09 -9.53
C THR A 15 16.57 -3.53 -8.12
N ALA A 16 15.68 -3.34 -7.14
CA ALA A 16 15.85 -3.88 -5.81
C ALA A 16 15.63 -5.40 -5.87
N ASN A 17 16.69 -6.15 -6.17
CA ASN A 17 16.72 -7.62 -6.16
C ASN A 17 16.34 -8.14 -4.77
N GLN A 18 15.04 -8.21 -4.50
CA GLN A 18 14.56 -9.01 -3.39
C GLN A 18 14.43 -10.46 -3.88
N PRO A 19 15.03 -11.44 -3.19
CA PRO A 19 14.79 -12.84 -3.50
C PRO A 19 13.28 -13.12 -3.45
N GLY A 20 12.71 -13.53 -4.57
CA GLY A 20 11.27 -13.79 -4.71
C GLY A 20 10.47 -12.63 -5.31
N SER A 21 11.07 -11.47 -5.62
CA SER A 21 10.38 -10.46 -6.40
C SER A 21 10.04 -11.00 -7.78
N PHE A 22 8.83 -10.69 -8.26
CA PHE A 22 8.44 -10.99 -9.64
C PHE A 22 9.46 -10.38 -10.61
N THR A 23 9.75 -11.11 -11.68
CA THR A 23 10.54 -10.57 -12.79
C THR A 23 9.79 -9.38 -13.39
N ASP A 24 10.49 -8.50 -14.09
CA ASP A 24 9.90 -7.31 -14.76
C ASP A 24 8.65 -7.63 -15.61
N GLU A 25 8.53 -8.88 -16.04
CA GLU A 25 7.45 -9.40 -16.88
C GLU A 25 6.11 -9.54 -16.14
N TYR A 26 6.09 -9.62 -14.79
CA TYR A 26 4.90 -9.96 -13.99
C TYR A 26 4.51 -8.91 -12.94
N ARG A 27 5.02 -7.70 -13.01
CA ARG A 27 4.90 -6.70 -11.93
C ARG A 27 3.48 -6.35 -11.54
N LEU A 28 2.55 -6.27 -12.50
CA LEU A 28 1.17 -5.94 -12.21
C LEU A 28 0.25 -7.17 -12.22
N ASP A 29 0.68 -8.28 -12.81
CA ASP A 29 -0.22 -9.39 -13.14
C ASP A 29 -0.99 -9.99 -11.96
N PRO A 30 -0.39 -10.31 -10.81
CA PRO A 30 -1.15 -10.92 -9.73
C PRO A 30 -2.23 -10.00 -9.20
N THR A 31 -1.87 -8.73 -8.96
CA THR A 31 -2.80 -7.74 -8.42
C THR A 31 -3.84 -7.37 -9.47
N TYR A 32 -3.43 -7.05 -10.69
CA TYR A 32 -4.33 -6.72 -11.80
C TYR A 32 -5.36 -7.83 -12.03
N SER A 33 -4.90 -9.08 -12.20
CA SER A 33 -5.79 -10.22 -12.49
C SER A 33 -6.78 -10.48 -11.36
N SER A 34 -6.30 -10.39 -10.11
CA SER A 34 -7.18 -10.59 -8.95
C SER A 34 -8.17 -9.42 -8.77
N VAL A 35 -7.76 -8.19 -9.01
CA VAL A 35 -8.69 -7.04 -9.02
C VAL A 35 -9.76 -7.23 -10.09
N LYS A 36 -9.39 -7.57 -11.32
CA LYS A 36 -10.36 -7.82 -12.40
C LYS A 36 -11.30 -8.98 -12.10
N LYS A 37 -10.82 -10.02 -11.41
CA LYS A 37 -11.65 -11.16 -10.99
C LYS A 37 -12.74 -10.75 -10.00
N PHE A 38 -12.40 -9.96 -8.99
CA PHE A 38 -13.29 -9.64 -7.88
C PHE A 38 -14.01 -8.29 -8.04
N PHE A 39 -13.47 -7.37 -8.84
CA PHE A 39 -14.00 -6.02 -9.09
C PHE A 39 -13.93 -5.67 -10.58
N PRO A 40 -14.60 -6.45 -11.45
CA PRO A 40 -14.53 -6.25 -12.91
C PRO A 40 -15.05 -4.87 -13.36
N GLU A 41 -15.87 -4.24 -12.53
CA GLU A 41 -16.47 -2.93 -12.77
C GLU A 41 -15.53 -1.75 -12.42
N ALA A 42 -14.44 -2.00 -11.74
CA ALA A 42 -13.57 -0.95 -11.22
C ALA A 42 -12.79 -0.25 -12.34
N LYS A 43 -12.66 1.06 -12.23
CA LYS A 43 -11.65 1.83 -12.95
C LYS A 43 -10.27 1.49 -12.39
N LEU A 44 -9.27 1.37 -13.26
CA LEU A 44 -7.88 1.10 -12.88
C LEU A 44 -6.99 2.26 -13.31
N THR A 45 -6.18 2.76 -12.41
CA THR A 45 -5.23 3.86 -12.65
C THR A 45 -3.84 3.45 -12.19
N LEU A 46 -2.82 3.65 -13.04
CA LEU A 46 -1.42 3.34 -12.75
C LEU A 46 -0.58 4.62 -12.75
N TYR A 47 0.10 4.90 -11.65
CA TYR A 47 1.13 5.91 -11.56
C TYR A 47 2.50 5.27 -11.78
N THR A 48 3.26 5.75 -12.76
CA THR A 48 4.55 5.15 -13.12
C THR A 48 5.46 6.13 -13.85
N ASP A 49 6.77 5.92 -13.77
CA ASP A 49 7.77 6.54 -14.66
C ASP A 49 8.15 5.61 -15.83
N VAL A 50 7.54 4.42 -15.92
CA VAL A 50 7.83 3.38 -16.92
C VAL A 50 6.57 3.08 -17.75
N PRO A 51 6.31 3.81 -18.84
CA PRO A 51 5.07 3.67 -19.62
C PRO A 51 4.90 2.29 -20.26
N GLU A 52 6.01 1.55 -20.44
CA GLU A 52 6.01 0.19 -20.97
C GLU A 52 5.19 -0.79 -20.13
N LEU A 53 5.09 -0.57 -18.82
CA LEU A 53 4.33 -1.43 -17.92
C LEU A 53 2.84 -1.53 -18.29
N ALA A 54 2.28 -0.47 -18.84
CA ALA A 54 0.85 -0.43 -19.16
C ALA A 54 0.51 -0.98 -20.57
N LYS A 55 1.51 -1.30 -21.39
CA LYS A 55 1.25 -1.77 -22.78
C LYS A 55 0.41 -3.04 -22.87
N ASN A 56 0.46 -3.88 -21.84
CA ASN A 56 -0.27 -5.13 -21.75
C ASN A 56 -1.65 -4.98 -21.09
N TYR A 57 -1.99 -3.78 -20.61
CA TYR A 57 -3.21 -3.51 -19.83
C TYR A 57 -3.98 -2.35 -20.46
N SER A 58 -4.72 -2.64 -21.52
CA SER A 58 -5.41 -1.63 -22.34
C SER A 58 -6.54 -0.88 -21.64
N ASP A 59 -7.01 -1.39 -20.50
CA ASP A 59 -8.08 -0.83 -19.68
C ASP A 59 -7.56 -0.10 -18.43
N VAL A 60 -6.24 0.11 -18.34
CA VAL A 60 -5.60 0.88 -17.26
C VAL A 60 -5.32 2.31 -17.72
N GLU A 61 -5.82 3.30 -16.98
CA GLU A 61 -5.43 4.69 -17.17
C GLU A 61 -4.00 4.91 -16.65
N VAL A 62 -3.06 5.29 -17.53
CA VAL A 62 -1.67 5.53 -17.13
C VAL A 62 -1.47 7.01 -16.84
N ARG A 63 -0.96 7.30 -15.66
CA ARG A 63 -0.47 8.62 -15.23
C ARG A 63 1.04 8.60 -15.18
N LEU A 64 1.66 9.10 -16.26
CA LEU A 64 3.11 9.15 -16.39
C LEU A 64 3.68 10.24 -15.48
N ILE A 65 4.62 9.87 -14.64
CA ILE A 65 5.29 10.75 -13.68
C ILE A 65 6.69 11.09 -14.17
N ASP A 66 6.95 12.39 -14.25
CA ASP A 66 8.29 12.92 -14.46
C ASP A 66 9.03 12.93 -13.11
N ILE A 67 9.88 11.94 -12.90
CA ILE A 67 10.60 11.78 -11.61
C ILE A 67 11.53 12.97 -11.31
N ASP A 68 12.07 13.62 -12.34
CA ASP A 68 12.97 14.77 -12.14
C ASP A 68 12.21 15.98 -11.58
N LYS A 69 10.88 15.99 -11.69
CA LYS A 69 10.00 17.00 -11.09
C LYS A 69 9.29 16.52 -9.82
N SER A 70 9.51 15.26 -9.43
CA SER A 70 8.94 14.73 -8.20
C SER A 70 9.68 15.26 -6.96
N PRO A 71 9.08 15.21 -5.76
CA PRO A 71 9.77 15.57 -4.53
C PRO A 71 10.87 14.58 -4.13
N PHE A 72 11.07 13.48 -4.89
CA PHE A 72 11.98 12.40 -4.52
C PHE A 72 13.24 12.41 -5.36
N SER A 73 14.39 12.23 -4.70
CA SER A 73 15.69 12.19 -5.36
C SER A 73 16.05 10.77 -5.78
N LYS A 74 16.45 10.59 -7.06
CA LYS A 74 17.02 9.33 -7.57
C LYS A 74 18.33 8.92 -6.89
N SER A 75 18.97 9.82 -6.16
CA SER A 75 20.18 9.50 -5.39
C SER A 75 19.90 8.65 -4.15
N ASN A 76 18.67 8.65 -3.65
CA ASN A 76 18.26 7.76 -2.58
C ASN A 76 17.93 6.37 -3.17
N HIS A 77 18.60 5.32 -2.68
CA HIS A 77 18.38 3.94 -3.14
C HIS A 77 16.94 3.43 -2.97
N ARG A 78 16.12 4.11 -2.18
CA ARG A 78 14.70 3.79 -1.93
C ARG A 78 13.72 4.71 -2.63
N TRP A 79 14.19 5.57 -3.53
CA TRP A 79 13.32 6.56 -4.18
C TRP A 79 12.06 5.94 -4.83
N GLY A 80 12.17 4.76 -5.43
CA GLY A 80 11.04 4.08 -6.04
C GLY A 80 9.97 3.68 -5.03
N TRP A 81 10.35 3.17 -3.86
CA TRP A 81 9.40 2.89 -2.78
C TRP A 81 8.74 4.14 -2.25
N HIS A 82 9.51 5.25 -2.07
CA HIS A 82 8.92 6.52 -1.66
C HIS A 82 7.93 7.05 -2.69
N CYS A 83 8.22 6.87 -3.98
CA CYS A 83 7.28 7.21 -5.06
C CYS A 83 6.03 6.34 -5.00
N CYS A 84 6.16 5.03 -4.84
CA CYS A 84 5.00 4.14 -4.72
C CYS A 84 4.11 4.58 -3.57
N ASP A 85 4.67 4.63 -2.36
CA ASP A 85 3.95 5.01 -1.13
C ASP A 85 3.24 6.38 -1.29
N TYR A 86 3.92 7.35 -1.90
CA TYR A 86 3.37 8.71 -2.09
C TYR A 86 2.28 8.75 -3.17
N TYR A 87 2.52 8.18 -4.35
CA TYR A 87 1.57 8.27 -5.45
C TYR A 87 0.33 7.39 -5.24
N GLU A 88 0.42 6.35 -4.43
CA GLU A 88 -0.75 5.63 -3.93
C GLU A 88 -1.66 6.55 -3.09
N ALA A 89 -1.10 7.20 -2.07
CA ALA A 89 -1.85 8.11 -1.23
C ALA A 89 -2.37 9.34 -2.01
N LYS A 90 -1.54 9.90 -2.90
CA LYS A 90 -1.92 11.00 -3.78
C LYS A 90 -3.04 10.62 -4.73
N GLY A 91 -2.97 9.43 -5.32
CA GLY A 91 -4.02 8.91 -6.18
C GLY A 91 -5.35 8.75 -5.46
N LEU A 92 -5.34 8.28 -4.20
CA LEU A 92 -6.54 8.24 -3.36
C LEU A 92 -7.16 9.64 -3.18
N LEU A 93 -6.32 10.65 -2.92
CA LEU A 93 -6.78 12.04 -2.76
C LEU A 93 -7.33 12.66 -4.05
N GLU A 94 -6.79 12.28 -5.20
CA GLU A 94 -7.16 12.79 -6.52
C GLU A 94 -8.34 12.04 -7.15
N SER A 95 -8.69 10.88 -6.59
CA SER A 95 -9.80 10.07 -7.10
C SER A 95 -11.14 10.80 -6.98
N THR A 96 -11.96 10.63 -8.00
CA THR A 96 -13.37 11.09 -8.05
C THR A 96 -14.37 9.95 -7.90
N ALA A 97 -13.89 8.73 -7.64
CA ALA A 97 -14.75 7.59 -7.33
C ALA A 97 -15.37 7.74 -5.92
N ASP A 98 -16.45 7.02 -5.63
CA ASP A 98 -17.04 6.98 -4.29
C ASP A 98 -16.06 6.34 -3.30
N ILE A 99 -15.39 5.26 -3.76
CA ILE A 99 -14.36 4.55 -3.01
C ILE A 99 -13.13 4.39 -3.92
N ALA A 100 -11.97 4.81 -3.43
CA ALA A 100 -10.68 4.59 -4.05
C ALA A 100 -9.87 3.60 -3.21
N ILE A 101 -9.17 2.67 -3.87
CA ILE A 101 -8.34 1.66 -3.21
C ILE A 101 -6.97 1.66 -3.85
N SER A 102 -5.94 2.03 -3.11
CA SER A 102 -4.56 1.82 -3.55
C SER A 102 -4.11 0.40 -3.22
N VAL A 103 -3.28 -0.16 -4.09
CA VAL A 103 -2.78 -1.54 -3.94
C VAL A 103 -1.37 -1.66 -4.49
N ASP A 104 -0.50 -2.31 -3.75
CA ASP A 104 0.82 -2.74 -4.23
C ASP A 104 0.66 -3.70 -5.43
N SER A 105 1.61 -3.67 -6.34
CA SER A 105 1.60 -4.47 -7.57
C SER A 105 1.80 -5.98 -7.35
N ASP A 106 2.19 -6.37 -6.14
CA ASP A 106 2.46 -7.74 -5.72
C ASP A 106 1.47 -8.28 -4.68
N LEU A 107 0.24 -7.77 -4.71
CA LEU A 107 -0.88 -8.32 -3.94
C LEU A 107 -1.70 -9.31 -4.77
N MET A 108 -2.34 -10.25 -4.09
CA MET A 108 -3.31 -11.16 -4.72
C MET A 108 -4.55 -11.29 -3.83
N PHE A 109 -5.70 -10.97 -4.38
CA PHE A 109 -6.99 -11.23 -3.75
C PHE A 109 -7.38 -12.68 -3.99
N VAL A 110 -7.69 -13.42 -2.92
CA VAL A 110 -7.93 -14.86 -3.00
C VAL A 110 -9.31 -15.27 -2.51
N SER A 111 -10.13 -14.33 -2.04
CA SER A 111 -11.49 -14.57 -1.55
C SER A 111 -12.45 -13.49 -2.04
N ASP A 112 -13.69 -13.87 -2.35
CA ASP A 112 -14.77 -12.95 -2.68
C ASP A 112 -15.20 -12.09 -1.48
N GLU A 113 -14.83 -12.48 -0.26
CA GLU A 113 -14.99 -11.65 0.95
C GLU A 113 -14.28 -10.29 0.82
N VAL A 114 -13.30 -10.17 -0.09
CA VAL A 114 -12.62 -8.88 -0.36
C VAL A 114 -13.63 -7.77 -0.71
N ARG A 115 -14.78 -8.10 -1.27
CA ARG A 115 -15.83 -7.10 -1.57
C ARG A 115 -16.44 -6.45 -0.32
N THR A 116 -16.29 -7.07 0.86
CA THR A 116 -16.76 -6.49 2.12
C THR A 116 -15.95 -5.25 2.53
N ILE A 117 -14.80 -4.98 1.88
CA ILE A 117 -14.06 -3.73 2.07
C ILE A 117 -14.92 -2.50 1.77
N LEU A 118 -15.86 -2.59 0.80
CA LEU A 118 -16.65 -1.44 0.36
C LEU A 118 -17.56 -0.90 1.47
N PRO A 119 -18.45 -1.71 2.11
CA PRO A 119 -19.25 -1.21 3.21
C PRO A 119 -18.42 -0.85 4.45
N ILE A 120 -17.28 -1.51 4.68
CA ILE A 120 -16.37 -1.18 5.78
C ILE A 120 -15.76 0.21 5.55
N THR A 121 -15.21 0.46 4.36
CA THR A 121 -14.62 1.75 3.99
C THR A 121 -15.64 2.87 4.05
N LYS A 122 -16.86 2.63 3.56
CA LYS A 122 -17.95 3.61 3.65
C LYS A 122 -18.29 3.97 5.10
N ARG A 123 -18.16 3.01 6.02
CA ARG A 123 -18.44 3.22 7.44
C ARG A 123 -17.32 3.95 8.17
N PHE A 124 -16.07 3.60 7.91
CA PHE A 124 -14.91 4.06 8.68
C PHE A 124 -14.08 5.15 7.99
N GLY A 125 -14.38 5.42 6.72
CA GLY A 125 -13.73 6.45 5.91
C GLY A 125 -12.40 6.02 5.32
N LEU A 126 -11.50 5.47 6.13
CA LEU A 126 -10.16 5.07 5.75
C LEU A 126 -9.80 3.73 6.39
N CYS A 127 -9.38 2.75 5.59
CA CYS A 127 -9.02 1.42 6.04
C CYS A 127 -7.63 1.02 5.51
N VAL A 128 -6.84 0.37 6.34
CA VAL A 128 -5.49 -0.11 6.02
C VAL A 128 -5.27 -1.52 6.57
N PRO A 129 -4.34 -2.32 6.04
CA PRO A 129 -3.98 -3.60 6.64
C PRO A 129 -3.26 -3.39 7.97
N THR A 130 -3.40 -4.35 8.87
CA THR A 130 -2.56 -4.44 10.05
C THR A 130 -1.15 -4.83 9.64
N ASN A 131 -0.15 -4.10 10.14
CA ASN A 131 1.23 -4.50 9.92
C ASN A 131 1.57 -5.78 10.70
N GLU A 132 2.16 -6.75 10.05
CA GLU A 132 2.66 -7.98 10.66
C GLU A 132 3.86 -7.76 11.58
N ARG A 133 4.55 -6.61 11.47
CA ARG A 133 5.73 -6.29 12.27
C ARG A 133 5.41 -5.23 13.29
N GLN A 134 5.55 -5.58 14.55
CA GLN A 134 5.38 -4.63 15.64
C GLN A 134 6.61 -3.72 15.79
N MET A 135 6.37 -2.47 16.18
CA MET A 135 7.43 -1.59 16.65
C MET A 135 8.00 -2.10 17.98
N VAL A 136 9.30 -2.12 18.08
CA VAL A 136 10.00 -2.47 19.32
C VAL A 136 10.85 -1.28 19.79
N LYS A 137 11.03 -1.15 21.10
CA LYS A 137 11.88 -0.10 21.67
C LYS A 137 13.32 -0.63 21.77
N VAL A 138 14.23 0.05 21.06
CA VAL A 138 15.68 -0.24 21.11
C VAL A 138 16.38 1.07 21.50
N ASP A 139 17.18 1.03 22.56
CA ASP A 139 17.92 2.21 23.07
C ASP A 139 17.06 3.47 23.28
N GLY A 140 15.83 3.28 23.74
CA GLY A 140 14.90 4.38 23.97
C GLY A 140 14.11 4.85 22.75
N ILE A 141 14.45 4.37 21.57
CA ILE A 141 13.79 4.73 20.30
C ILE A 141 12.90 3.58 19.84
N TYR A 142 11.68 3.88 19.47
CA TYR A 142 10.81 2.89 18.83
C TYR A 142 11.23 2.70 17.37
N THR A 143 11.44 1.44 17.00
CA THR A 143 11.92 1.09 15.66
C THR A 143 11.27 -0.20 15.16
N ARG A 144 11.17 -0.34 13.86
CA ARG A 144 10.82 -1.58 13.18
C ARG A 144 12.10 -2.31 12.72
N GLY A 145 12.94 -2.70 13.67
CA GLY A 145 14.25 -3.31 13.37
C GLY A 145 15.38 -2.29 13.30
N ASN A 146 16.50 -2.67 12.71
CA ASN A 146 17.73 -1.85 12.68
C ASN A 146 17.80 -0.86 11.52
N ASP A 147 16.69 -0.59 10.83
CA ASP A 147 16.63 0.33 9.71
C ASP A 147 16.25 1.73 10.17
N GLY A 148 17.17 2.69 10.03
CA GLY A 148 16.99 4.08 10.43
C GLY A 148 15.78 4.78 9.79
N ASP A 149 15.25 4.23 8.69
CA ASP A 149 14.05 4.75 8.04
C ASP A 149 12.76 4.48 8.82
N TYR A 150 12.82 3.65 9.86
CA TYR A 150 11.68 3.25 10.69
C TYR A 150 11.77 3.76 12.14
N HIS A 151 12.63 4.71 12.41
CA HIS A 151 12.76 5.28 13.76
C HIS A 151 11.70 6.36 13.98
N LEU A 152 10.88 6.18 15.01
CA LEU A 152 10.04 7.22 15.61
C LEU A 152 10.78 7.83 16.81
N ASP A 153 10.66 9.13 17.01
CA ASP A 153 11.09 9.71 18.27
C ASP A 153 10.16 9.29 19.44
N GLU A 154 10.58 9.61 20.65
CA GLU A 154 9.86 9.14 21.84
C GLU A 154 8.46 9.74 21.95
N ASP A 155 8.28 10.99 21.54
CA ASP A 155 6.98 11.66 21.61
C ASP A 155 6.02 11.13 20.54
N GLU A 156 6.48 10.92 19.31
CA GLU A 156 5.70 10.33 18.21
C GLU A 156 5.24 8.92 18.54
N SER A 157 6.05 8.14 19.26
CA SER A 157 5.77 6.73 19.54
C SER A 157 4.90 6.52 20.77
N ARG A 158 4.79 7.47 21.70
CA ARG A 158 3.97 7.34 22.91
C ARG A 158 2.49 7.14 22.62
N GLY A 159 1.98 7.76 21.56
CA GLY A 159 0.57 7.70 21.21
C GLY A 159 0.23 6.66 20.15
N ASN A 160 1.20 6.01 19.52
CA ASN A 160 0.96 5.21 18.34
C ASN A 160 1.88 3.99 18.24
N LEU A 161 1.59 2.99 19.06
CA LEU A 161 2.30 1.71 19.05
C LEU A 161 1.85 0.77 17.93
N LEU A 162 0.73 1.08 17.27
CA LEU A 162 0.23 0.32 16.14
C LEU A 162 0.92 0.82 14.88
N THR A 163 1.65 -0.05 14.23
CA THR A 163 2.19 0.21 12.91
C THR A 163 1.16 -0.21 11.87
N TYR A 164 0.89 0.69 10.94
CA TYR A 164 0.15 0.40 9.73
C TYR A 164 1.12 -0.02 8.63
N ASP A 165 0.62 -0.67 7.59
CA ASP A 165 1.34 -0.82 6.33
C ASP A 165 0.51 -0.25 5.19
N LEU A 166 1.17 0.14 4.10
CA LEU A 166 0.52 0.71 2.92
C LEU A 166 0.53 -0.29 1.73
N TRP A 167 0.46 -1.59 2.00
CA TRP A 167 0.31 -2.58 0.94
C TRP A 167 -0.99 -2.38 0.15
N TRP A 168 -2.00 -1.88 0.84
CA TRP A 168 -3.22 -1.34 0.27
C TRP A 168 -3.84 -0.34 1.24
N CYS A 169 -4.64 0.55 0.68
CA CYS A 169 -5.41 1.51 1.47
C CYS A 169 -6.74 1.77 0.78
N SER A 170 -7.85 1.64 1.50
CA SER A 170 -9.18 1.93 0.98
C SER A 170 -9.73 3.19 1.60
N PHE A 171 -10.19 4.13 0.75
CA PHE A 171 -10.61 5.45 1.12
C PHE A 171 -11.99 5.79 0.57
N HIS A 172 -12.90 6.23 1.44
CA HIS A 172 -14.16 6.87 1.06
C HIS A 172 -13.89 8.34 0.76
N THR A 173 -13.98 8.73 -0.50
CA THR A 173 -13.47 10.02 -0.97
C THR A 173 -14.15 11.25 -0.38
N GLU A 174 -15.37 11.08 0.15
CA GLU A 174 -16.11 12.14 0.86
C GLU A 174 -15.74 12.22 2.36
N ASP A 175 -14.93 11.29 2.89
CA ASP A 175 -14.53 11.32 4.30
C ASP A 175 -13.43 12.37 4.55
N ASN A 176 -13.81 13.46 5.17
CA ASN A 176 -12.90 14.57 5.49
C ASN A 176 -11.77 14.18 6.46
N ARG A 177 -12.01 13.21 7.34
CA ARG A 177 -10.98 12.76 8.29
C ARG A 177 -9.92 11.94 7.58
N GLY A 178 -10.33 10.97 6.75
CA GLY A 178 -9.39 10.20 5.91
C GLY A 178 -8.62 11.10 4.96
N ARG A 179 -9.29 12.10 4.36
CA ARG A 179 -8.63 13.10 3.52
C ARG A 179 -7.57 13.90 4.27
N ALA A 180 -7.86 14.35 5.48
CA ALA A 180 -6.90 15.08 6.31
C ALA A 180 -5.68 14.23 6.66
N TRP A 181 -5.89 12.94 6.99
CA TRP A 181 -4.82 12.00 7.29
C TRP A 181 -3.94 11.73 6.06
N LEU A 182 -4.55 11.43 4.90
CA LEU A 182 -3.83 11.20 3.64
C LEU A 182 -3.04 12.46 3.21
N SER A 183 -3.63 13.65 3.37
CA SER A 183 -2.95 14.91 3.06
C SER A 183 -1.73 15.14 3.94
N GLU A 184 -1.83 14.84 5.23
CA GLU A 184 -0.68 14.93 6.14
C GLU A 184 0.39 13.88 5.82
N PHE A 185 -0.01 12.66 5.47
CA PHE A 185 0.92 11.63 5.00
C PHE A 185 1.70 12.11 3.76
N CYS A 186 1.01 12.63 2.74
CA CYS A 186 1.65 13.17 1.54
C CYS A 186 2.61 14.33 1.89
N ARG A 187 2.19 15.26 2.75
CA ARG A 187 3.04 16.37 3.21
C ARG A 187 4.32 15.87 3.90
N LEU A 188 4.20 14.86 4.73
CA LEU A 188 5.35 14.25 5.41
C LEU A 188 6.29 13.57 4.41
N MET A 189 5.75 12.86 3.42
CA MET A 189 6.54 12.25 2.35
C MET A 189 7.28 13.30 1.51
N GLU A 190 6.67 14.44 1.22
CA GLU A 190 7.28 15.53 0.46
C GLU A 190 8.39 16.24 1.23
N THR A 191 8.21 16.43 2.54
CA THR A 191 9.15 17.23 3.36
C THR A 191 10.28 16.40 3.96
N ASN A 192 10.05 15.14 4.26
CA ASN A 192 11.02 14.21 4.85
C ASN A 192 10.68 12.77 4.46
N PRO A 193 10.96 12.36 3.20
CA PRO A 193 10.59 11.05 2.72
C PRO A 193 11.19 9.92 3.57
N LYS A 194 10.34 9.07 4.08
CA LYS A 194 10.64 7.87 4.87
C LYS A 194 9.74 6.74 4.40
N ARG A 195 9.96 5.53 4.90
CA ARG A 195 9.09 4.38 4.62
C ARG A 195 7.67 4.65 5.13
N ALA A 196 6.66 4.17 4.35
CA ALA A 196 5.25 4.42 4.63
C ALA A 196 4.83 4.13 6.08
N PRO A 197 5.16 2.99 6.71
CA PRO A 197 4.71 2.72 8.07
C PRO A 197 5.10 3.80 9.08
N LEU A 198 6.28 4.40 8.91
CA LEU A 198 6.75 5.48 9.77
C LEU A 198 5.95 6.77 9.54
N GLN A 199 5.77 7.16 8.27
CA GLN A 199 5.03 8.39 7.96
C GLN A 199 3.53 8.25 8.24
N MET A 200 2.97 7.04 8.11
CA MET A 200 1.59 6.75 8.52
C MET A 200 1.41 6.94 10.04
N SER A 201 2.36 6.46 10.83
CA SER A 201 2.34 6.66 12.29
C SER A 201 2.43 8.15 12.65
N ARG A 202 3.30 8.91 11.98
CA ARG A 202 3.41 10.37 12.16
C ARG A 202 2.15 11.10 11.71
N ALA A 203 1.56 10.71 10.59
CA ALA A 203 0.30 11.30 10.14
C ALA A 203 -0.81 11.09 11.19
N SER A 204 -0.88 9.89 11.78
CA SER A 204 -1.83 9.62 12.86
C SER A 204 -1.56 10.46 14.10
N TRP A 205 -0.29 10.59 14.49
CA TRP A 205 0.12 11.43 15.61
C TRP A 205 -0.25 12.91 15.39
N ASN A 206 0.10 13.45 14.23
CA ASN A 206 -0.08 14.88 13.92
C ASN A 206 -1.56 15.25 13.78
N THR A 207 -2.38 14.36 13.25
CA THR A 207 -3.79 14.62 12.99
C THR A 207 -4.73 14.15 14.10
N GLY A 208 -4.28 13.27 14.98
CA GLY A 208 -5.13 12.56 15.95
C GLY A 208 -6.13 11.60 15.27
N ILE A 209 -5.89 11.23 14.01
CA ILE A 209 -6.76 10.36 13.23
C ILE A 209 -6.07 9.00 13.04
N HIS A 210 -6.79 7.93 13.33
CA HIS A 210 -6.33 6.57 13.11
C HIS A 210 -7.18 5.92 12.03
N PRO A 211 -6.56 5.40 10.94
CA PRO A 211 -7.24 4.54 9.97
C PRO A 211 -7.84 3.31 10.67
N TYR A 212 -8.91 2.78 10.11
CA TYR A 212 -9.45 1.51 10.57
C TYR A 212 -8.48 0.39 10.14
N SER A 213 -7.92 -0.30 11.12
CA SER A 213 -7.01 -1.41 10.88
C SER A 213 -7.79 -2.69 10.60
N MET A 214 -7.63 -3.25 9.42
CA MET A 214 -8.30 -4.48 9.02
C MET A 214 -7.63 -5.70 9.69
N PRO A 215 -8.38 -6.77 9.95
CA PRO A 215 -7.83 -8.02 10.49
C PRO A 215 -6.69 -8.60 9.64
N GLN A 216 -5.86 -9.46 10.24
CA GLN A 216 -4.66 -10.02 9.61
C GLN A 216 -4.93 -10.73 8.27
N GLN A 217 -6.12 -11.33 8.09
CA GLN A 217 -6.51 -11.98 6.83
C GLN A 217 -6.53 -11.04 5.62
N TRP A 218 -6.57 -9.73 5.86
CA TRP A 218 -6.57 -8.68 4.84
C TRP A 218 -5.18 -8.20 4.43
N GLY A 219 -4.14 -8.80 4.99
CA GLY A 219 -2.75 -8.51 4.63
C GLY A 219 -1.86 -9.64 5.14
N VAL A 220 -1.76 -10.72 4.37
CA VAL A 220 -1.07 -11.93 4.77
C VAL A 220 0.30 -11.98 4.11
N GLY A 221 1.34 -11.80 4.91
CA GLY A 221 2.73 -12.06 4.55
C GLY A 221 3.19 -13.43 5.03
N SER A 222 4.48 -13.74 4.83
CA SER A 222 5.08 -15.06 5.09
C SER A 222 4.90 -15.59 6.52
N GLY A 223 4.74 -14.69 7.50
CA GLY A 223 4.57 -15.09 8.90
C GLY A 223 3.17 -15.55 9.29
N TYR A 224 2.19 -15.38 8.39
CA TYR A 224 0.76 -15.56 8.68
C TYR A 224 0.02 -16.45 7.69
N ILE A 225 0.73 -17.13 6.81
CA ILE A 225 0.15 -18.14 5.90
C ILE A 225 -0.41 -19.27 6.73
N GLY A 226 -1.58 -19.77 6.35
CA GLY A 226 -2.24 -20.88 7.03
C GLY A 226 -3.07 -20.49 8.25
N CYS A 227 -3.34 -19.17 8.45
CA CYS A 227 -4.26 -18.69 9.48
C CYS A 227 -5.72 -19.08 9.21
N GLY A 228 -6.03 -19.55 7.99
CA GLY A 228 -7.39 -19.77 7.50
C GLY A 228 -8.06 -18.44 7.11
N ASN A 229 -8.91 -18.50 6.10
CA ASN A 229 -9.69 -17.35 5.61
C ASN A 229 -8.84 -16.17 5.14
N GLU A 230 -7.67 -16.40 4.55
CA GLU A 230 -6.88 -15.36 3.89
C GLU A 230 -7.74 -14.70 2.80
N ILE A 231 -7.68 -13.35 2.76
CA ILE A 231 -8.45 -12.54 1.80
C ILE A 231 -7.50 -11.87 0.82
N ILE A 232 -6.39 -11.30 1.32
CA ILE A 232 -5.37 -10.65 0.51
C ILE A 232 -4.00 -11.22 0.90
N LEU A 233 -3.26 -11.71 -0.08
CA LEU A 233 -1.87 -12.17 0.06
C LEU A 233 -0.91 -11.11 -0.46
N HIS A 234 0.18 -10.89 0.24
CA HIS A 234 1.34 -10.13 -0.25
C HIS A 234 2.33 -11.12 -0.87
N VAL A 235 2.16 -11.39 -2.17
CA VAL A 235 2.87 -12.48 -2.86
C VAL A 235 4.37 -12.27 -2.98
N GLY A 236 4.86 -11.03 -2.89
CA GLY A 236 6.28 -10.73 -2.73
C GLY A 236 6.88 -11.24 -1.41
N HIS A 237 6.05 -11.53 -0.42
CA HIS A 237 6.44 -11.98 0.91
C HIS A 237 5.99 -13.41 1.22
N VAL A 238 5.31 -14.09 0.31
CA VAL A 238 4.84 -15.47 0.51
C VAL A 238 5.41 -16.38 -0.58
N ASN A 239 5.62 -17.65 -0.25
CA ASN A 239 5.96 -18.65 -1.26
C ASN A 239 4.68 -19.11 -1.96
N VAL A 240 4.35 -18.52 -3.10
CA VAL A 240 3.14 -18.89 -3.89
C VAL A 240 3.17 -20.32 -4.45
N GLN A 241 4.33 -21.00 -4.38
CA GLN A 241 4.46 -22.42 -4.72
C GLN A 241 4.09 -23.34 -3.54
N ASP A 242 3.82 -22.76 -2.36
CA ASP A 242 3.34 -23.53 -1.22
C ASP A 242 2.02 -24.26 -1.57
N HIS A 243 1.95 -25.54 -1.25
CA HIS A 243 0.80 -26.39 -1.59
C HIS A 243 -0.52 -25.83 -1.04
N TYR A 244 -0.48 -25.33 0.19
CA TYR A 244 -1.64 -24.73 0.83
C TYR A 244 -2.17 -23.52 0.05
N LEU A 245 -1.26 -22.66 -0.47
CA LEU A 245 -1.65 -21.51 -1.28
C LEU A 245 -2.16 -21.94 -2.66
N GLN A 246 -1.57 -22.96 -3.26
CA GLN A 246 -2.00 -23.49 -4.56
C GLN A 246 -3.45 -24.00 -4.55
N GLU A 247 -3.93 -24.51 -3.42
CA GLU A 247 -5.32 -24.95 -3.28
C GLU A 247 -6.30 -23.78 -3.13
N ARG A 248 -5.82 -22.56 -2.84
CA ARG A 248 -6.65 -21.37 -2.60
C ARG A 248 -6.64 -20.35 -3.73
N ILE A 249 -5.66 -20.38 -4.59
CA ILE A 249 -5.49 -19.49 -5.73
C ILE A 249 -6.21 -20.06 -6.95
#